data_65cec17eceb70837f9cf1c45c8116b83
#
_entry.id   65cec17eceb70837f9cf1c45c8116b83
#
_cell.length_a   1.000
_cell.length_b   1.000
_cell.length_c   1.000
_cell.angle_alpha   90.00
_cell.angle_beta   90.00
_cell.angle_gamma   90.00
#
_symmetry.space_group_name_H-M   'P 1'
#
loop_
_entity.id
_entity.type
_entity.pdbx_description
1 polymer ?
#
loop_
_entity_poly.entity_id
_entity_poly.type
_entity_poly.pdbx_seq_one_letter_code
_entity_poly.pdbx_strand_id
1 'polypeptide(L)'
;MEIKLKLNGKVVTGQVQPDTVLLDFLREKGCLSVKRGCDTSNCGLCTVMMDGKPILSCSTLAVRADGHEIYTLEGLQEEASDFVGFIADQGADQCGFCNPGFVMNTIALLRENPDPTDDEIRAFLSHSLANTHSPPVLCNA
;
A
#
# COMPACT_ATOMS: atom_id res chain seq x y z
N MET A 1 3.32 -25.21 -1.16
CA MET A 1 3.18 -25.01 0.30
C MET A 1 1.84 -24.33 0.55
N GLU A 2 1.13 -24.77 1.55
CA GLU A 2 -0.10 -24.09 1.96
C GLU A 2 0.22 -22.98 2.98
N ILE A 3 -0.30 -21.80 2.75
CA ILE A 3 -0.22 -20.69 3.71
C ILE A 3 -1.61 -20.27 4.15
N LYS A 4 -1.70 -19.76 5.37
CA LYS A 4 -2.93 -19.24 5.97
C LYS A 4 -2.64 -17.88 6.60
N LEU A 5 -3.32 -16.85 6.15
CA LEU A 5 -3.15 -15.50 6.69
C LEU A 5 -4.51 -14.82 6.87
N LYS A 6 -4.51 -13.72 7.61
CA LYS A 6 -5.69 -12.90 7.77
C LYS A 6 -5.62 -11.72 6.80
N LEU A 7 -6.47 -11.69 5.79
CA LEU A 7 -6.50 -10.67 4.74
C LEU A 7 -7.72 -9.79 4.89
N ASN A 8 -7.51 -8.51 5.18
CA ASN A 8 -8.58 -7.52 5.38
C ASN A 8 -9.64 -8.02 6.38
N GLY A 9 -9.19 -8.60 7.49
CA GLY A 9 -10.06 -9.10 8.55
C GLY A 9 -10.61 -10.51 8.33
N LYS A 10 -10.36 -11.14 7.18
CA LYS A 10 -10.87 -12.48 6.85
C LYS A 10 -9.71 -13.48 6.73
N VAL A 11 -9.93 -14.69 7.23
CA VAL A 11 -8.96 -15.76 7.08
C VAL A 11 -8.99 -16.29 5.65
N VAL A 12 -7.83 -16.29 5.00
CA VAL A 12 -7.62 -16.83 3.64
C VAL A 12 -6.54 -17.87 3.66
N THR A 13 -6.72 -18.91 2.85
CA THR A 13 -5.71 -19.93 2.61
C THR A 13 -5.37 -20.00 1.13
N GLY A 14 -4.19 -20.49 0.83
CA GLY A 14 -3.80 -20.70 -0.58
C GLY A 14 -2.53 -21.52 -0.71
N GLN A 15 -2.40 -22.18 -1.85
CA GLN A 15 -1.19 -22.87 -2.22
C GLN A 15 -0.23 -21.90 -2.90
N VAL A 16 1.02 -21.88 -2.47
CA VAL A 16 2.05 -21.03 -3.04
C VAL A 16 3.32 -21.83 -3.31
N GLN A 17 4.08 -21.39 -4.30
CA GLN A 17 5.44 -21.87 -4.51
C GLN A 17 6.40 -21.14 -3.57
N PRO A 18 7.59 -21.70 -3.29
CA PRO A 18 8.57 -21.07 -2.40
C PRO A 18 9.02 -19.68 -2.87
N ASP A 19 8.95 -19.42 -4.15
CA ASP A 19 9.35 -18.17 -4.80
C ASP A 19 8.19 -17.21 -5.11
N THR A 20 6.94 -17.57 -4.77
CA THR A 20 5.78 -16.72 -4.97
C THR A 20 5.91 -15.45 -4.12
N VAL A 21 5.87 -14.29 -4.76
CA VAL A 21 5.86 -13.01 -4.03
C VAL A 21 4.46 -12.69 -3.51
N LEU A 22 4.42 -11.99 -2.38
CA LEU A 22 3.17 -11.66 -1.70
C LEU A 22 2.22 -10.84 -2.60
N LEU A 23 2.77 -9.94 -3.42
CA LEU A 23 2.00 -9.14 -4.37
C LEU A 23 1.13 -10.02 -5.28
N ASP A 24 1.73 -11.04 -5.88
CA ASP A 24 1.02 -11.92 -6.83
C ASP A 24 -0.07 -12.73 -6.11
N PHE A 25 0.22 -13.24 -4.93
CA PHE A 25 -0.75 -13.93 -4.08
C PHE A 25 -1.94 -13.01 -3.73
N LEU A 26 -1.69 -11.79 -3.31
CA LEU A 26 -2.75 -10.84 -2.94
C LEU A 26 -3.64 -10.49 -4.15
N ARG A 27 -3.05 -10.30 -5.32
CA ARG A 27 -3.80 -10.03 -6.54
C ARG A 27 -4.65 -11.24 -6.97
N GLU A 28 -4.13 -12.45 -6.82
CA GLU A 28 -4.90 -13.69 -7.05
C GLU A 28 -6.11 -13.79 -6.10
N LYS A 29 -5.99 -13.27 -4.87
CA LYS A 29 -7.08 -13.21 -3.90
C LYS A 29 -8.03 -12.02 -4.12
N GLY A 30 -7.87 -11.25 -5.20
CA GLY A 30 -8.78 -10.17 -5.57
C GLY A 30 -8.37 -8.78 -5.06
N CYS A 31 -7.21 -8.64 -4.40
CA CYS A 31 -6.71 -7.36 -3.94
C CYS A 31 -6.03 -6.60 -5.09
N LEU A 32 -6.82 -6.05 -6.00
CA LEU A 32 -6.34 -5.42 -7.22
C LEU A 32 -5.76 -4.03 -7.01
N SER A 33 -5.96 -3.41 -5.84
CA SER A 33 -5.31 -2.15 -5.47
C SER A 33 -3.79 -2.29 -5.29
N VAL A 34 -3.31 -3.51 -5.01
CA VAL A 34 -1.89 -3.82 -4.91
C VAL A 34 -1.31 -3.97 -6.31
N LYS A 35 -0.40 -3.08 -6.70
CA LYS A 35 0.07 -2.99 -8.09
C LYS A 35 1.58 -3.05 -8.19
N ARG A 36 2.04 -3.55 -9.34
CA ARG A 36 3.45 -3.56 -9.72
C ARG A 36 3.73 -2.38 -10.65
N GLY A 37 4.46 -1.39 -10.17
CA GLY A 37 4.84 -0.20 -10.95
C GLY A 37 6.33 -0.13 -11.28
N CYS A 38 7.15 -0.99 -10.68
CA CYS A 38 8.59 -1.08 -10.94
C CYS A 38 9.13 -2.48 -10.68
N ASP A 39 10.38 -2.71 -11.05
CA ASP A 39 11.11 -3.97 -10.78
C ASP A 39 12.28 -3.77 -9.80
N THR A 40 12.37 -2.59 -9.17
CA THR A 40 13.51 -2.18 -8.34
C THR A 40 13.13 -1.88 -6.89
N SER A 41 11.94 -2.27 -6.45
CA SER A 41 11.42 -2.00 -5.09
C SER A 41 11.41 -0.51 -4.73
N ASN A 42 11.05 0.34 -5.68
CA ASN A 42 11.21 1.80 -5.57
C ASN A 42 9.90 2.59 -5.65
N CYS A 43 8.88 2.11 -6.39
CA CYS A 43 7.69 2.91 -6.67
C CYS A 43 6.67 2.99 -5.52
N GLY A 44 6.67 2.03 -4.59
CA GLY A 44 5.74 1.97 -3.47
C GLY A 44 4.30 1.57 -3.82
N LEU A 45 4.00 1.24 -5.09
CA LEU A 45 2.64 0.88 -5.52
C LEU A 45 2.15 -0.48 -5.00
N CYS A 46 3.06 -1.30 -4.51
CA CYS A 46 2.78 -2.61 -3.93
C CYS A 46 2.68 -2.58 -2.39
N THR A 47 2.71 -1.41 -1.78
CA THR A 47 2.68 -1.28 -0.32
C THR A 47 1.42 -1.87 0.27
N VAL A 48 1.59 -2.71 1.29
CA VAL A 48 0.53 -3.27 2.12
C VAL A 48 0.93 -3.15 3.59
N MET A 49 -0.03 -3.27 4.49
CA MET A 49 0.25 -3.34 5.92
C MET A 49 0.37 -4.80 6.35
N MET A 50 1.47 -5.18 6.95
CA MET A 50 1.64 -6.49 7.61
C MET A 50 1.81 -6.25 9.10
N ASP A 51 0.87 -6.75 9.90
CA ASP A 51 0.80 -6.54 11.35
C ASP A 51 0.91 -5.04 11.73
N GLY A 52 0.26 -4.18 10.96
CA GLY A 52 0.23 -2.73 11.18
C GLY A 52 1.44 -1.95 10.65
N LYS A 53 2.39 -2.61 10.00
CA LYS A 53 3.59 -1.98 9.43
C LYS A 53 3.57 -2.02 7.91
N PRO A 54 3.98 -0.94 7.21
CA PRO A 54 4.04 -0.94 5.76
C PRO A 54 5.20 -1.83 5.27
N ILE A 55 4.92 -2.66 4.28
CA ILE A 55 5.92 -3.46 3.59
C ILE A 55 5.69 -3.41 2.09
N LEU A 56 6.74 -3.69 1.33
CA LEU A 56 6.66 -3.83 -0.13
C LEU A 56 6.33 -5.29 -0.47
N SER A 57 5.12 -5.55 -0.93
CA SER A 57 4.66 -6.90 -1.23
C SER A 57 5.39 -7.53 -2.43
N CYS A 58 5.94 -6.73 -3.34
CA CYS A 58 6.75 -7.22 -4.46
C CYS A 58 8.11 -7.80 -4.03
N SER A 59 8.60 -7.42 -2.85
CA SER A 59 9.89 -7.85 -2.28
C SER A 59 9.72 -8.78 -1.08
N THR A 60 8.51 -9.21 -0.80
CA THR A 60 8.18 -10.11 0.30
C THR A 60 7.65 -11.42 -0.27
N LEU A 61 8.20 -12.54 0.15
CA LEU A 61 7.69 -13.86 -0.24
C LEU A 61 6.36 -14.16 0.45
N ALA A 62 5.43 -14.75 -0.28
CA ALA A 62 4.10 -15.09 0.26
C ALA A 62 4.18 -16.01 1.49
N VAL A 63 5.14 -16.93 1.50
CA VAL A 63 5.38 -17.84 2.64
C VAL A 63 5.72 -17.10 3.93
N ARG A 64 6.27 -15.90 3.85
CA ARG A 64 6.56 -15.08 5.05
C ARG A 64 5.32 -14.40 5.64
N ALA A 65 4.24 -14.37 4.90
CA ALA A 65 2.97 -13.82 5.37
C ALA A 65 2.11 -14.87 6.10
N ASP A 66 2.56 -16.13 6.13
CA ASP A 66 1.84 -17.19 6.83
C ASP A 66 1.69 -16.86 8.32
N GLY A 67 0.47 -16.93 8.82
CA GLY A 67 0.13 -16.59 10.20
C GLY A 67 0.02 -15.09 10.50
N HIS A 68 0.30 -14.23 9.54
CA HIS A 68 0.25 -12.77 9.72
C HIS A 68 -1.07 -12.16 9.28
N GLU A 69 -1.30 -10.91 9.71
CA GLU A 69 -2.43 -10.10 9.30
C GLU A 69 -2.00 -9.09 8.24
N ILE A 70 -2.65 -9.14 7.08
CA ILE A 70 -2.38 -8.26 5.95
C ILE A 70 -3.59 -7.36 5.70
N TYR A 71 -3.34 -6.06 5.56
CA TYR A 71 -4.34 -5.10 5.08
C TYR A 71 -3.88 -4.48 3.77
N THR A 72 -4.80 -4.48 2.81
CA THR A 72 -4.70 -3.74 1.55
C THR A 72 -5.68 -2.58 1.56
N LEU A 73 -5.69 -1.73 0.54
CA LEU A 73 -6.63 -0.61 0.49
C LEU A 73 -8.10 -1.08 0.52
N GLU A 74 -8.40 -2.24 0.00
CA GLU A 74 -9.73 -2.85 0.06
C GLU A 74 -10.25 -3.02 1.49
N GLY A 75 -9.35 -3.20 2.46
CA GLY A 75 -9.69 -3.33 3.87
C GLY A 75 -9.61 -2.02 4.67
N LEU A 76 -9.19 -0.92 4.07
CA LEU A 76 -8.95 0.38 4.72
C LEU A 76 -9.78 1.51 4.11
N GLN A 77 -10.89 1.20 3.49
CA GLN A 77 -11.74 2.15 2.76
C GLN A 77 -12.23 3.31 3.63
N GLU A 78 -12.66 3.03 4.86
CA GLU A 78 -13.15 4.07 5.77
C GLU A 78 -12.02 5.03 6.18
N GLU A 79 -10.87 4.49 6.56
CA GLU A 79 -9.70 5.28 6.96
C GLU A 79 -9.16 6.12 5.80
N ALA A 80 -9.26 5.61 4.56
CA ALA A 80 -8.77 6.28 3.37
C ALA A 80 -9.72 7.34 2.81
N SER A 81 -11.00 7.30 3.13
CA SER A 81 -12.06 8.05 2.44
C SER A 81 -11.83 9.56 2.40
N ASP A 82 -11.47 10.16 3.51
CA ASP A 82 -11.24 11.62 3.61
C ASP A 82 -10.04 12.04 2.76
N PHE A 83 -8.96 11.28 2.81
CA PHE A 83 -7.75 11.57 2.04
C PHE A 83 -7.97 11.37 0.53
N VAL A 84 -8.69 10.34 0.15
CA VAL A 84 -9.05 10.09 -1.27
C VAL A 84 -9.92 11.22 -1.80
N GLY A 85 -10.90 11.67 -1.01
CA GLY A 85 -11.72 12.83 -1.36
C GLY A 85 -10.90 14.10 -1.53
N PHE A 86 -9.94 14.33 -0.65
CA PHE A 86 -9.02 15.47 -0.75
C PHE A 86 -8.18 15.42 -2.04
N ILE A 87 -7.60 14.28 -2.38
CA ILE A 87 -6.83 14.10 -3.62
C ILE A 87 -7.68 14.45 -4.84
N ALA A 88 -8.93 13.96 -4.88
CA ALA A 88 -9.86 14.23 -5.97
C ALA A 88 -10.19 15.73 -6.08
N ASP A 89 -10.47 16.38 -4.96
CA ASP A 89 -10.80 17.81 -4.91
C ASP A 89 -9.63 18.71 -5.37
N GLN A 90 -8.40 18.28 -5.13
CA GLN A 90 -7.21 18.99 -5.60
C GLN A 90 -6.88 18.71 -7.08
N GLY A 91 -7.64 17.84 -7.76
CA GLY A 91 -7.34 17.44 -9.12
C GLY A 91 -6.00 16.73 -9.28
N ALA A 92 -5.56 16.04 -8.23
CA ALA A 92 -4.25 15.41 -8.17
C ALA A 92 -4.23 14.01 -8.77
N ASP A 93 -5.36 13.50 -9.21
CA ASP A 93 -5.47 12.21 -9.87
C ASP A 93 -5.65 12.37 -11.39
N GLN A 94 -5.05 11.46 -12.13
CA GLN A 94 -5.16 11.41 -13.59
C GLN A 94 -5.72 10.05 -14.02
N CYS A 95 -4.85 9.04 -14.19
CA CYS A 95 -5.31 7.69 -14.52
C CYS A 95 -5.67 6.84 -13.29
N GLY A 96 -5.30 7.27 -12.08
CA GLY A 96 -5.59 6.58 -10.83
C GLY A 96 -4.71 5.37 -10.52
N PHE A 97 -3.76 5.03 -11.40
CA PHE A 97 -2.93 3.82 -11.22
C PHE A 97 -2.05 3.89 -9.95
N CYS A 98 -1.45 5.04 -9.68
CA CYS A 98 -0.58 5.22 -8.53
C CYS A 98 -1.32 5.54 -7.22
N ASN A 99 -2.60 5.92 -7.29
CA ASN A 99 -3.35 6.39 -6.14
C ASN A 99 -3.45 5.38 -4.99
N PRO A 100 -3.76 4.09 -5.21
CA PRO A 100 -3.87 3.14 -4.11
C PRO A 100 -2.57 3.00 -3.29
N GLY A 101 -1.42 2.90 -3.96
CA GLY A 101 -0.13 2.82 -3.28
C GLY A 101 0.21 4.10 -2.52
N PHE A 102 -0.09 5.24 -3.12
CA PHE A 102 0.10 6.55 -2.49
C PHE A 102 -0.75 6.71 -1.23
N VAL A 103 -2.01 6.31 -1.28
CA VAL A 103 -2.92 6.32 -0.13
C VAL A 103 -2.40 5.39 0.97
N MET A 104 -1.97 4.18 0.63
CA MET A 104 -1.42 3.22 1.59
C MET A 104 -0.18 3.77 2.31
N ASN A 105 0.73 4.39 1.57
CA ASN A 105 1.93 5.01 2.15
C ASN A 105 1.57 6.20 3.05
N THR A 106 0.56 6.99 2.67
CA THR A 106 0.08 8.11 3.48
C THR A 106 -0.56 7.64 4.78
N ILE A 107 -1.38 6.60 4.74
CA ILE A 107 -1.95 5.98 5.94
C ILE A 107 -0.83 5.48 6.86
N ALA A 108 0.17 4.82 6.31
CA ALA A 108 1.32 4.34 7.09
C ALA A 108 2.06 5.49 7.78
N LEU A 109 2.30 6.58 7.07
CA LEU A 109 2.94 7.77 7.63
C LEU A 109 2.13 8.36 8.78
N LEU A 110 0.83 8.56 8.59
CA LEU A 110 -0.04 9.18 9.59
C LEU A 110 -0.26 8.31 10.83
N ARG A 111 -0.18 6.99 10.69
CA ARG A 111 -0.22 6.08 11.84
C ARG A 111 1.06 6.17 12.69
N GLU A 112 2.20 6.33 12.03
CA GLU A 112 3.50 6.47 12.69
C GLU A 112 3.68 7.87 13.27
N ASN A 113 3.27 8.90 12.54
CA ASN A 113 3.39 10.32 12.92
C ASN A 113 2.10 11.06 12.52
N PRO A 114 1.16 11.31 13.46
CA PRO A 114 -0.13 11.95 13.15
C PRO A 114 -0.03 13.42 12.69
N ASP A 115 1.08 14.09 12.99
CA ASP A 115 1.31 15.49 12.62
C ASP A 115 2.71 15.68 12.01
N PRO A 116 2.95 15.14 10.79
CA PRO A 116 4.26 15.21 10.17
C PRO A 116 4.53 16.61 9.61
N THR A 117 5.80 17.02 9.66
CA THR A 117 6.27 18.21 8.94
C THR A 117 6.35 17.97 7.44
N ASP A 118 6.42 19.03 6.65
CA ASP A 118 6.57 18.92 5.18
C ASP A 118 7.79 18.10 4.78
N ASP A 119 8.90 18.27 5.50
CA ASP A 119 10.15 17.53 5.22
C ASP A 119 9.99 16.03 5.57
N GLU A 120 9.31 15.71 6.65
CA GLU A 120 8.99 14.32 7.03
C GLU A 120 8.07 13.65 6.00
N ILE A 121 7.06 14.36 5.51
CA ILE A 121 6.17 13.90 4.45
C ILE A 121 6.97 13.58 3.18
N ARG A 122 7.82 14.52 2.75
CA ARG A 122 8.64 14.35 1.55
C ARG A 122 9.62 13.19 1.68
N ALA A 123 10.27 13.06 2.82
CA ALA A 123 11.21 11.97 3.08
C ALA A 123 10.52 10.60 3.07
N PHE A 124 9.37 10.48 3.73
CA PHE A 124 8.64 9.21 3.81
C PHE A 124 8.06 8.80 2.44
N LEU A 125 7.55 9.74 1.68
CA LEU A 125 6.89 9.49 0.39
C LEU A 125 7.84 9.60 -0.81
N SER A 126 9.14 9.77 -0.59
CA SER A 126 10.14 9.89 -1.66
C SER A 126 10.19 8.68 -2.59
N HIS A 127 9.73 7.53 -2.13
CA HIS A 127 9.65 6.29 -2.92
C HIS A 127 8.34 6.14 -3.69
N SER A 128 7.36 7.02 -3.45
CA SER A 128 6.07 6.92 -4.12
C SER A 128 6.12 7.56 -5.50
N LEU A 129 5.67 6.83 -6.51
CA LEU A 129 5.57 7.34 -7.87
C LEU A 129 4.70 8.61 -7.95
N ALA A 130 3.64 8.67 -7.15
CA ALA A 130 2.74 9.83 -7.11
C ALA A 130 3.42 11.09 -6.57
N ASN A 131 4.41 10.97 -5.70
CA ASN A 131 5.14 12.10 -5.16
C ASN A 131 5.91 12.88 -6.24
N THR A 132 6.29 12.23 -7.33
CA THR A 132 6.98 12.90 -8.44
C THR A 132 6.05 13.79 -9.27
N HIS A 133 4.75 13.51 -9.22
CA HIS A 133 3.75 14.21 -10.02
C HIS A 133 2.94 15.25 -9.24
N SER A 134 2.82 15.09 -7.92
CA SER A 134 1.94 15.92 -7.11
C SER A 134 2.52 16.30 -5.73
N PRO A 135 3.79 16.74 -5.65
CA PRO A 135 4.39 17.06 -4.35
C PRO A 135 3.66 18.15 -3.54
N PRO A 136 2.98 19.15 -4.15
CA PRO A 136 2.30 20.18 -3.38
C PRO A 136 1.04 19.73 -2.65
N VAL A 137 0.42 18.64 -3.10
CA VAL A 137 -0.88 18.20 -2.57
C VAL A 137 -0.80 17.75 -1.12
N LEU A 138 0.27 17.05 -0.76
CA LEU A 138 0.44 16.56 0.60
C LEU A 138 0.84 17.65 1.58
N CYS A 139 1.61 18.62 1.14
CA CYS A 139 2.02 19.73 1.99
C CYS A 139 0.84 20.65 2.37
N ASN A 140 -0.27 20.56 1.63
CA ASN A 140 -1.49 21.31 1.89
C ASN A 140 -2.58 20.46 2.57
N ALA A 141 -2.32 19.19 2.76
CA ALA A 141 -3.22 18.27 3.43
C ALA A 141 -2.98 18.25 4.94
#